data_996db114d7fddced3a434294adb5bca4
#
_entry.id   996db114d7fddced3a434294adb5bca4
#
_cell.length_a   1.000
_cell.length_b   1.000
_cell.length_c   1.000
_cell.angle_alpha   90.00
_cell.angle_beta   90.00
_cell.angle_gamma   90.00
#
_symmetry.space_group_name_H-M   'P 1'
#
loop_
_entity.id
_entity.type
_entity.pdbx_description
1 polymer ?
#
loop_
_entity_poly.entity_id
_entity_poly.type
_entity_poly.pdbx_seq_one_letter_code
_entity_poly.pdbx_strand_id
1 'polypeptide(L)'
;IPLRLVGSEMCIRDRPKVLRVWNSHGDRLEKLPKGFEAIASTENSPFATIQDAKRNFYGMQFHPEVAHSEMGMEVISNFLLKICKCKGEWSMANYIEESIRQIRDTVGEKRVILGLSGGVDSSVAAALIHRAIGRQLTCVFVDNGLLRLHEREQVEKLYGDHFDLDVRVAKKSKLFLDRLKGVADPEKKRKIIGNSFVEVFDQEVKKLKKKGDYAFLAQGTLYPDVIESVAIEGNPAALIKSHHNVGGLPKKMKLGLLEPLRELFKDEVRELGSELGLPKEVVWRQPFPGPGLGVRVMGPIVKKDLDVLRKADAILQEEMMAADLYYKVWQSFCVFLPVKTVGVMGDERTYENVVALRIVESVDAMTADWARVPYEVLRTISSRIINEVTGCNRVVLDISSKPPSTIEWE
;
A
#
# COMPACT_ATOMS: atom_id res chain seq x y z
N ILE A 1 -13.51 -4.23 26.64
CA ILE A 1 -13.98 -3.77 27.96
C ILE A 1 -15.42 -3.32 27.85
N PRO A 2 -16.35 -3.77 28.70
CA PRO A 2 -17.73 -3.31 28.69
C PRO A 2 -17.82 -1.86 29.19
N LEU A 3 -18.39 -0.98 28.35
CA LEU A 3 -18.63 0.42 28.64
C LEU A 3 -20.08 0.61 29.12
N ARG A 4 -20.28 1.15 30.31
CA ARG A 4 -21.61 1.51 30.83
C ARG A 4 -21.87 3.00 30.60
N LEU A 5 -22.97 3.29 29.90
CA LEU A 5 -23.44 4.66 29.68
C LEU A 5 -24.15 5.17 30.94
N VAL A 6 -23.76 6.36 31.41
CA VAL A 6 -24.36 7.03 32.56
C VAL A 6 -25.19 8.21 32.04
N GLY A 7 -26.48 8.12 32.23
CA GLY A 7 -27.55 9.04 31.96
C GLY A 7 -27.31 10.39 31.28
N SER A 8 -27.88 10.54 30.08
CA SER A 8 -28.60 11.73 29.68
C SER A 8 -29.70 11.28 28.70
N GLU A 9 -30.92 11.77 28.90
CA GLU A 9 -32.13 11.29 28.22
C GLU A 9 -32.18 11.51 26.71
N MET A 10 -31.21 12.15 26.12
CA MET A 10 -31.29 12.67 24.76
C MET A 10 -30.82 11.71 23.66
N CYS A 11 -30.28 10.52 23.98
CA CYS A 11 -29.72 9.62 22.97
C CYS A 11 -30.02 8.12 23.12
N ILE A 12 -30.91 7.67 24.05
CA ILE A 12 -30.85 6.29 24.55
C ILE A 12 -32.05 5.42 24.19
N ARG A 13 -33.05 5.86 23.42
CA ARG A 13 -34.22 5.01 23.16
C ARG A 13 -33.95 3.73 22.37
N ASP A 14 -32.86 3.67 21.57
CA ASP A 14 -32.58 2.55 20.66
C ASP A 14 -31.14 1.99 20.76
N ARG A 15 -30.42 2.18 21.88
CA ARG A 15 -29.03 1.75 22.01
C ARG A 15 -28.80 0.80 23.18
N PRO A 16 -27.87 -0.16 23.05
CA PRO A 16 -27.50 -1.03 24.16
C PRO A 16 -26.93 -0.19 25.32
N LYS A 17 -27.31 -0.53 26.56
CA LYS A 17 -26.82 0.14 27.77
C LYS A 17 -25.34 -0.15 28.03
N VAL A 18 -24.77 -1.15 27.37
CA VAL A 18 -23.38 -1.60 27.48
C VAL A 18 -22.85 -1.86 26.09
N LEU A 19 -21.68 -1.30 25.78
CA LEU A 19 -20.93 -1.53 24.54
C LEU A 19 -19.59 -2.16 24.87
N ARG A 20 -19.09 -3.04 24.01
CA ARG A 20 -17.72 -3.51 24.06
C ARG A 20 -16.84 -2.53 23.31
N VAL A 21 -15.83 -1.98 23.97
CA VAL A 21 -14.90 -1.01 23.38
C VAL A 21 -13.45 -1.45 23.55
N TRP A 22 -12.61 -1.02 22.63
CA TRP A 22 -11.18 -1.31 22.65
C TRP A 22 -10.40 -0.20 23.35
N ASN A 23 -9.54 -0.60 24.30
CA ASN A 23 -8.59 0.26 24.97
C ASN A 23 -7.21 -0.41 24.99
N SER A 24 -6.15 0.31 24.63
CA SER A 24 -4.79 -0.23 24.47
C SER A 24 -3.76 0.37 25.41
N HIS A 25 -4.18 1.17 26.40
CA HIS A 25 -3.28 1.80 27.38
C HIS A 25 -3.70 1.49 28.83
N GLY A 26 -2.74 1.53 29.76
CA GLY A 26 -2.96 1.31 31.18
C GLY A 26 -3.34 2.57 31.97
N ASP A 27 -3.17 3.75 31.37
CA ASP A 27 -3.45 5.02 32.01
C ASP A 27 -4.95 5.29 32.07
N ARG A 28 -5.41 5.94 33.12
CA ARG A 28 -6.79 6.35 33.31
C ARG A 28 -6.91 7.72 33.95
N LEU A 29 -8.04 8.37 33.76
CA LEU A 29 -8.40 9.58 34.44
C LEU A 29 -8.76 9.25 35.91
N GLU A 30 -8.06 9.90 36.84
CA GLU A 30 -8.34 9.76 38.27
C GLU A 30 -9.26 10.88 38.79
N LYS A 31 -9.30 12.02 38.09
CA LYS A 31 -10.12 13.17 38.49
C LYS A 31 -10.61 13.94 37.26
N LEU A 32 -11.90 14.32 37.32
CA LEU A 32 -12.48 15.15 36.25
C LEU A 32 -11.96 16.59 36.31
N PRO A 33 -11.68 17.20 35.16
CA PRO A 33 -11.45 18.65 35.08
C PRO A 33 -12.71 19.41 35.47
N LYS A 34 -12.54 20.65 35.93
CA LYS A 34 -13.65 21.53 36.33
C LYS A 34 -14.63 21.73 35.17
N GLY A 35 -15.89 21.47 35.35
CA GLY A 35 -16.96 21.63 34.39
C GLY A 35 -17.27 20.36 33.57
N PHE A 36 -16.46 19.32 33.71
CA PHE A 36 -16.74 18.03 33.07
C PHE A 36 -17.58 17.10 33.94
N GLU A 37 -18.39 16.29 33.31
CA GLU A 37 -19.13 15.18 33.90
C GLU A 37 -18.83 13.87 33.17
N ALA A 38 -18.94 12.76 33.87
CA ALA A 38 -18.80 11.44 33.28
C ALA A 38 -20.08 11.03 32.57
N ILE A 39 -19.98 10.59 31.34
CA ILE A 39 -21.11 10.08 30.53
C ILE A 39 -20.99 8.58 30.23
N ALA A 40 -19.83 7.99 30.45
CA ALA A 40 -19.63 6.54 30.42
C ALA A 40 -18.51 6.10 31.33
N SER A 41 -18.60 4.87 31.83
CA SER A 41 -17.60 4.24 32.67
C SER A 41 -17.34 2.80 32.29
N THR A 42 -16.17 2.28 32.64
CA THR A 42 -15.84 0.85 32.59
C THR A 42 -15.46 0.38 34.01
N GLU A 43 -15.28 -0.92 34.19
CA GLU A 43 -14.82 -1.48 35.44
C GLU A 43 -13.49 -0.87 35.93
N ASN A 44 -12.58 -0.61 34.95
CA ASN A 44 -11.22 -0.11 35.26
C ASN A 44 -11.06 1.40 35.00
N SER A 45 -12.05 2.08 34.43
CA SER A 45 -12.01 3.52 34.20
C SER A 45 -13.35 4.18 34.54
N PRO A 46 -13.45 4.89 35.70
CA PRO A 46 -14.68 5.55 36.10
C PRO A 46 -15.07 6.70 35.18
N PHE A 47 -14.13 7.21 34.39
CA PHE A 47 -14.30 8.34 33.49
C PHE A 47 -13.93 7.97 32.03
N ALA A 48 -14.45 6.83 31.57
CA ALA A 48 -14.13 6.33 30.23
C ALA A 48 -14.58 7.27 29.11
N THR A 49 -15.67 8.02 29.33
CA THR A 49 -16.09 9.13 28.45
C THR A 49 -16.58 10.28 29.30
N ILE A 50 -16.17 11.49 28.96
CA ILE A 50 -16.48 12.72 29.69
C ILE A 50 -16.99 13.80 28.76
N GLN A 51 -17.80 14.73 29.28
CA GLN A 51 -18.24 15.90 28.53
C GLN A 51 -18.25 17.16 29.38
N ASP A 52 -18.05 18.31 28.72
CA ASP A 52 -18.51 19.62 29.15
C ASP A 52 -19.46 20.15 28.08
N ALA A 53 -20.76 19.88 28.26
CA ALA A 53 -21.77 20.23 27.27
C ALA A 53 -21.89 21.76 27.03
N LYS A 54 -21.51 22.58 27.98
CA LYS A 54 -21.55 24.05 27.84
C LYS A 54 -20.46 24.56 26.90
N ARG A 55 -19.31 23.92 26.87
CA ARG A 55 -18.17 24.27 26.01
C ARG A 55 -18.07 23.39 24.77
N ASN A 56 -18.96 22.41 24.62
CA ASN A 56 -18.91 21.39 23.56
C ASN A 56 -17.59 20.59 23.54
N PHE A 57 -17.05 20.27 24.73
CA PHE A 57 -15.85 19.45 24.85
C PHE A 57 -16.24 18.02 25.24
N TYR A 58 -15.70 17.07 24.51
CA TYR A 58 -15.93 15.64 24.71
C TYR A 58 -14.58 14.91 24.72
N GLY A 59 -14.43 13.97 25.64
CA GLY A 59 -13.22 13.15 25.74
C GLY A 59 -13.56 11.70 25.95
N MET A 60 -12.81 10.80 25.35
CA MET A 60 -12.95 9.35 25.53
C MET A 60 -11.59 8.69 25.70
N GLN A 61 -11.53 7.61 26.49
CA GLN A 61 -10.32 6.84 26.77
C GLN A 61 -10.26 5.51 26.02
N PHE A 62 -11.08 5.34 24.99
CA PHE A 62 -11.07 4.15 24.13
C PHE A 62 -11.02 4.58 22.66
N HIS A 63 -10.75 3.62 21.80
CA HIS A 63 -10.62 3.82 20.36
C HIS A 63 -11.94 3.50 19.67
N PRO A 64 -12.78 4.49 19.32
CA PRO A 64 -14.03 4.25 18.58
C PRO A 64 -13.77 3.87 17.12
N GLU A 65 -12.63 4.25 16.56
CA GLU A 65 -12.26 4.05 15.16
C GLU A 65 -11.88 2.60 14.82
N VAL A 66 -11.54 1.77 15.82
CA VAL A 66 -11.10 0.39 15.56
C VAL A 66 -12.28 -0.57 15.42
N ALA A 67 -12.12 -1.58 14.57
CA ALA A 67 -13.15 -2.59 14.29
C ALA A 67 -13.62 -3.39 15.52
N HIS A 68 -12.83 -3.42 16.60
CA HIS A 68 -13.14 -4.10 17.85
C HIS A 68 -14.03 -3.28 18.79
N SER A 69 -14.30 -2.01 18.49
CA SER A 69 -15.21 -1.16 19.24
C SER A 69 -16.61 -1.24 18.63
N GLU A 70 -17.57 -1.83 19.38
CA GLU A 70 -18.96 -1.91 18.97
C GLU A 70 -19.56 -0.51 18.80
N MET A 71 -20.25 -0.27 17.68
CA MET A 71 -20.88 1.02 17.35
C MET A 71 -19.88 2.21 17.37
N GLY A 72 -18.60 1.97 17.15
CA GLY A 72 -17.60 3.03 17.17
C GLY A 72 -17.84 4.11 16.12
N MET A 73 -18.25 3.71 14.90
CA MET A 73 -18.58 4.62 13.82
C MET A 73 -19.81 5.47 14.12
N GLU A 74 -20.80 4.93 14.82
CA GLU A 74 -21.98 5.69 15.27
C GLU A 74 -21.60 6.74 16.33
N VAL A 75 -20.65 6.42 17.22
CA VAL A 75 -20.13 7.38 18.20
C VAL A 75 -19.45 8.55 17.47
N ILE A 76 -18.57 8.26 16.49
CA ILE A 76 -17.90 9.27 15.65
C ILE A 76 -18.92 10.08 14.86
N SER A 77 -19.87 9.43 14.19
CA SER A 77 -20.92 10.09 13.40
C SER A 77 -21.79 11.01 14.26
N ASN A 78 -22.17 10.59 15.47
CA ASN A 78 -22.93 11.44 16.38
C ASN A 78 -22.15 12.68 16.80
N PHE A 79 -20.87 12.54 17.07
CA PHE A 79 -20.00 13.68 17.38
C PHE A 79 -19.94 14.67 16.20
N LEU A 80 -19.62 14.16 15.01
CA LEU A 80 -19.48 15.00 13.83
C LEU A 80 -20.80 15.65 13.39
N LEU A 81 -21.88 14.86 13.27
CA LEU A 81 -23.12 15.33 12.67
C LEU A 81 -24.04 16.04 13.68
N LYS A 82 -24.13 15.55 14.95
CA LYS A 82 -25.05 16.10 15.94
C LYS A 82 -24.43 17.16 16.84
N ILE A 83 -23.15 17.00 17.21
CA ILE A 83 -22.47 17.95 18.10
C ILE A 83 -21.75 19.02 17.28
N CYS A 84 -20.84 18.62 16.37
CA CYS A 84 -20.11 19.55 15.51
C CYS A 84 -20.99 20.15 14.39
N LYS A 85 -22.14 19.52 14.08
CA LYS A 85 -23.05 19.94 13.01
C LYS A 85 -22.38 19.99 11.63
N CYS A 86 -21.43 19.11 11.39
CA CYS A 86 -20.81 18.96 10.08
C CYS A 86 -21.87 18.55 9.06
N LYS A 87 -21.84 19.19 7.89
CA LYS A 87 -22.90 18.99 6.86
C LYS A 87 -22.63 17.79 5.96
N GLY A 88 -21.46 17.17 6.04
CA GLY A 88 -21.08 16.04 5.17
C GLY A 88 -20.97 16.43 3.69
N GLU A 89 -20.52 17.66 3.41
CA GLU A 89 -20.39 18.18 2.04
C GLU A 89 -19.17 17.63 1.30
N TRP A 90 -18.27 16.93 2.02
CA TRP A 90 -17.15 16.27 1.39
C TRP A 90 -17.65 15.11 0.50
N SER A 91 -17.24 15.12 -0.76
CA SER A 91 -17.49 14.04 -1.71
C SER A 91 -16.28 13.88 -2.61
N MET A 92 -16.07 12.67 -3.15
CA MET A 92 -14.98 12.41 -4.05
C MET A 92 -15.05 13.27 -5.31
N ALA A 93 -16.24 13.54 -5.84
CA ALA A 93 -16.44 14.41 -6.99
C ALA A 93 -15.98 15.86 -6.71
N ASN A 94 -16.35 16.43 -5.55
CA ASN A 94 -15.89 17.76 -5.14
C ASN A 94 -14.37 17.81 -4.93
N TYR A 95 -13.80 16.75 -4.35
CA TYR A 95 -12.34 16.62 -4.19
C TYR A 95 -11.61 16.61 -5.53
N ILE A 96 -12.13 15.90 -6.53
CA ILE A 96 -11.54 15.88 -7.88
C ILE A 96 -11.54 17.28 -8.49
N GLU A 97 -12.67 17.99 -8.45
CA GLU A 97 -12.78 19.33 -9.03
C GLU A 97 -11.84 20.32 -8.35
N GLU A 98 -11.78 20.29 -7.03
CA GLU A 98 -10.90 21.16 -6.26
C GLU A 98 -9.42 20.84 -6.52
N SER A 99 -9.05 19.56 -6.52
CA SER A 99 -7.68 19.12 -6.82
C SER A 99 -7.25 19.51 -8.23
N ILE A 100 -8.14 19.37 -9.23
CA ILE A 100 -7.87 19.81 -10.60
C ILE A 100 -7.57 21.31 -10.64
N ARG A 101 -8.35 22.13 -9.94
CA ARG A 101 -8.15 23.58 -9.86
C ARG A 101 -6.80 23.90 -9.23
N GLN A 102 -6.51 23.33 -8.08
CA GLN A 102 -5.24 23.53 -7.34
C GLN A 102 -4.03 23.11 -8.17
N ILE A 103 -4.12 21.98 -8.87
CA ILE A 103 -3.04 21.50 -9.76
C ILE A 103 -2.81 22.51 -10.90
N ARG A 104 -3.87 23.00 -11.55
CA ARG A 104 -3.78 23.99 -12.63
C ARG A 104 -3.17 25.30 -12.16
N ASP A 105 -3.61 25.80 -11.01
CA ASP A 105 -3.12 27.05 -10.43
C ASP A 105 -1.64 26.93 -10.01
N THR A 106 -1.25 25.79 -9.47
CA THR A 106 0.14 25.53 -9.06
C THR A 106 1.08 25.35 -10.24
N VAL A 107 0.66 24.60 -11.25
CA VAL A 107 1.52 24.21 -12.37
C VAL A 107 1.61 25.29 -13.44
N GLY A 108 0.50 26.00 -13.73
CA GLY A 108 0.41 26.99 -14.80
C GLY A 108 0.86 26.39 -16.14
N GLU A 109 1.75 27.08 -16.84
CA GLU A 109 2.30 26.65 -18.14
C GLU A 109 3.50 25.68 -18.01
N LYS A 110 3.91 25.33 -16.80
CA LYS A 110 5.07 24.45 -16.55
C LYS A 110 4.73 23.00 -16.80
N ARG A 111 5.76 22.17 -16.81
CA ARG A 111 5.60 20.71 -16.98
C ARG A 111 5.89 19.97 -15.67
N VAL A 112 5.25 18.80 -15.54
CA VAL A 112 5.33 17.93 -14.36
C VAL A 112 5.96 16.60 -14.76
N ILE A 113 6.83 16.07 -13.91
CA ILE A 113 7.36 14.71 -14.01
C ILE A 113 6.77 13.88 -12.88
N LEU A 114 6.29 12.69 -13.17
CA LEU A 114 5.82 11.71 -12.20
C LEU A 114 6.61 10.40 -12.32
N GLY A 115 7.10 9.86 -11.20
CA GLY A 115 7.58 8.48 -11.15
C GLY A 115 6.41 7.50 -11.11
N LEU A 116 6.20 6.78 -12.21
CA LEU A 116 5.13 5.77 -12.29
C LEU A 116 5.69 4.41 -11.85
N SER A 117 5.22 3.91 -10.70
CA SER A 117 5.65 2.60 -10.17
C SER A 117 4.78 1.43 -10.63
N GLY A 118 3.64 1.72 -11.26
CA GLY A 118 2.59 0.72 -11.54
C GLY A 118 1.72 0.36 -10.32
N GLY A 119 2.00 0.93 -9.16
CA GLY A 119 1.15 0.82 -7.97
C GLY A 119 -0.04 1.78 -8.03
N VAL A 120 -1.10 1.51 -7.25
CA VAL A 120 -2.35 2.28 -7.28
C VAL A 120 -2.11 3.78 -7.05
N ASP A 121 -1.28 4.16 -6.09
CA ASP A 121 -1.09 5.57 -5.71
C ASP A 121 -0.48 6.40 -6.84
N SER A 122 0.62 5.90 -7.45
CA SER A 122 1.23 6.55 -8.61
C SER A 122 0.30 6.60 -9.83
N SER A 123 -0.56 5.59 -9.97
CA SER A 123 -1.52 5.50 -11.08
C SER A 123 -2.65 6.50 -10.92
N VAL A 124 -3.21 6.62 -9.71
CA VAL A 124 -4.27 7.58 -9.40
C VAL A 124 -3.73 9.02 -9.46
N ALA A 125 -2.52 9.27 -8.94
CA ALA A 125 -1.86 10.56 -9.08
C ALA A 125 -1.65 10.93 -10.56
N ALA A 126 -1.19 9.98 -11.39
CA ALA A 126 -1.03 10.20 -12.83
C ALA A 126 -2.34 10.56 -13.51
N ALA A 127 -3.42 9.82 -13.26
CA ALA A 127 -4.74 10.05 -13.85
C ALA A 127 -5.31 11.41 -13.42
N LEU A 128 -5.22 11.77 -12.14
CA LEU A 128 -5.70 13.05 -11.62
C LEU A 128 -4.94 14.25 -12.20
N ILE A 129 -3.60 14.18 -12.22
CA ILE A 129 -2.76 15.24 -12.77
C ILE A 129 -3.00 15.35 -14.30
N HIS A 130 -3.08 14.22 -14.99
CA HIS A 130 -3.38 14.23 -16.42
C HIS A 130 -4.74 14.87 -16.75
N ARG A 131 -5.77 14.57 -15.97
CA ARG A 131 -7.09 15.20 -16.11
C ARG A 131 -7.03 16.72 -15.87
N ALA A 132 -6.11 17.18 -15.01
CA ALA A 132 -5.90 18.60 -14.75
C ALA A 132 -5.13 19.33 -15.86
N ILE A 133 -3.99 18.80 -16.31
CA ILE A 133 -3.00 19.50 -17.16
C ILE A 133 -2.63 18.77 -18.45
N GLY A 134 -3.23 17.62 -18.73
CA GLY A 134 -3.03 16.88 -19.97
C GLY A 134 -1.56 16.55 -20.25
N ARG A 135 -1.10 16.89 -21.46
CA ARG A 135 0.25 16.59 -21.96
C ARG A 135 1.40 17.38 -21.30
N GLN A 136 1.11 18.27 -20.32
CA GLN A 136 2.15 18.86 -19.47
C GLN A 136 2.73 17.82 -18.49
N LEU A 137 2.02 16.71 -18.23
CA LEU A 137 2.51 15.58 -17.44
C LEU A 137 3.35 14.64 -18.30
N THR A 138 4.53 14.24 -17.81
CA THR A 138 5.33 13.12 -18.33
C THR A 138 5.58 12.13 -17.21
N CYS A 139 5.17 10.88 -17.42
CA CYS A 139 5.40 9.79 -16.48
C CYS A 139 6.69 9.04 -16.83
N VAL A 140 7.51 8.73 -15.83
CA VAL A 140 8.74 7.93 -16.00
C VAL A 140 8.55 6.58 -15.30
N PHE A 141 8.53 5.51 -16.08
CA PHE A 141 8.50 4.14 -15.59
C PHE A 141 9.89 3.50 -15.73
N VAL A 142 10.40 2.90 -14.65
CA VAL A 142 11.72 2.26 -14.66
C VAL A 142 11.58 0.76 -14.72
N ASP A 143 11.92 0.17 -15.86
CA ASP A 143 12.12 -1.28 -15.99
C ASP A 143 13.48 -1.66 -15.39
N ASN A 144 13.46 -2.09 -14.14
CA ASN A 144 14.62 -2.50 -13.36
C ASN A 144 14.99 -3.99 -13.55
N GLY A 145 14.22 -4.75 -14.34
CA GLY A 145 14.42 -6.18 -14.51
C GLY A 145 13.93 -7.05 -13.35
N LEU A 146 13.26 -6.45 -12.35
CA LEU A 146 12.68 -7.15 -11.19
C LEU A 146 11.15 -7.10 -11.18
N LEU A 147 10.56 -6.75 -12.31
CA LEU A 147 9.12 -6.67 -12.53
C LEU A 147 8.51 -8.07 -12.69
N ARG A 148 7.19 -8.17 -12.50
CA ARG A 148 6.39 -9.34 -12.83
C ARG A 148 6.40 -9.63 -14.34
N LEU A 149 5.91 -10.80 -14.71
CA LEU A 149 5.78 -11.19 -16.11
C LEU A 149 4.86 -10.20 -16.86
N HIS A 150 5.33 -9.68 -18.00
CA HIS A 150 4.61 -8.73 -18.87
C HIS A 150 4.18 -7.41 -18.20
N GLU A 151 4.67 -7.10 -17.01
CA GLU A 151 4.25 -5.88 -16.29
C GLU A 151 4.60 -4.60 -17.04
N ARG A 152 5.78 -4.53 -17.67
CA ARG A 152 6.17 -3.37 -18.48
C ARG A 152 5.20 -3.16 -19.64
N GLU A 153 4.92 -4.21 -20.40
CA GLU A 153 4.01 -4.17 -21.55
C GLU A 153 2.59 -3.77 -21.14
N GLN A 154 2.14 -4.26 -19.98
CA GLN A 154 0.84 -3.89 -19.42
C GLN A 154 0.79 -2.40 -19.06
N VAL A 155 1.85 -1.86 -18.45
CA VAL A 155 1.96 -0.43 -18.12
C VAL A 155 1.98 0.42 -19.40
N GLU A 156 2.82 0.07 -20.39
CA GLU A 156 2.89 0.79 -21.65
C GLU A 156 1.52 0.82 -22.36
N LYS A 157 0.82 -0.31 -22.42
CA LYS A 157 -0.50 -0.42 -23.04
C LYS A 157 -1.58 0.35 -22.27
N LEU A 158 -1.65 0.17 -20.96
CA LEU A 158 -2.70 0.78 -20.16
C LEU A 158 -2.63 2.31 -20.18
N TYR A 159 -1.45 2.86 -19.94
CA TYR A 159 -1.31 4.30 -19.77
C TYR A 159 -1.09 5.04 -21.10
N GLY A 160 -0.45 4.40 -22.08
CA GLY A 160 -0.26 4.97 -23.41
C GLY A 160 -1.55 4.91 -24.24
N ASP A 161 -2.14 3.72 -24.37
CA ASP A 161 -3.25 3.50 -25.29
C ASP A 161 -4.61 3.96 -24.75
N HIS A 162 -4.87 3.78 -23.43
CA HIS A 162 -6.18 4.10 -22.85
C HIS A 162 -6.26 5.50 -22.23
N PHE A 163 -5.14 6.02 -21.69
CA PHE A 163 -5.15 7.31 -21.00
C PHE A 163 -4.41 8.44 -21.73
N ASP A 164 -3.84 8.21 -22.93
CA ASP A 164 -3.02 9.18 -23.69
C ASP A 164 -1.93 9.85 -22.82
N LEU A 165 -1.36 9.09 -21.86
CA LEU A 165 -0.28 9.57 -21.01
C LEU A 165 1.07 9.48 -21.71
N ASP A 166 1.90 10.53 -21.63
CA ASP A 166 3.31 10.46 -22.09
C ASP A 166 4.13 9.63 -21.10
N VAL A 167 4.21 8.30 -21.33
CA VAL A 167 4.98 7.37 -20.50
C VAL A 167 6.35 7.11 -21.12
N ARG A 168 7.38 7.45 -20.38
CA ARG A 168 8.78 7.22 -20.73
C ARG A 168 9.31 6.00 -19.99
N VAL A 169 9.59 4.92 -20.73
CA VAL A 169 10.14 3.70 -20.14
C VAL A 169 11.66 3.74 -20.14
N ALA A 170 12.25 3.77 -18.96
CA ALA A 170 13.69 3.66 -18.74
C ALA A 170 14.09 2.18 -18.63
N LYS A 171 14.50 1.56 -19.75
CA LYS A 171 14.94 0.15 -19.81
C LYS A 171 16.32 -0.01 -19.19
N LYS A 172 16.40 -0.41 -17.92
CA LYS A 172 17.64 -0.48 -17.11
C LYS A 172 17.89 -1.85 -16.47
N SER A 173 17.16 -2.89 -16.87
CA SER A 173 17.25 -4.24 -16.33
C SER A 173 18.70 -4.72 -16.17
N LYS A 174 19.56 -4.52 -17.19
CA LYS A 174 20.96 -4.93 -17.13
C LYS A 174 21.73 -4.23 -15.99
N LEU A 175 21.53 -2.92 -15.82
CA LEU A 175 22.20 -2.14 -14.76
C LEU A 175 21.88 -2.68 -13.37
N PHE A 176 20.60 -2.95 -13.10
CA PHE A 176 20.16 -3.45 -11.80
C PHE A 176 20.67 -4.87 -11.54
N LEU A 177 20.54 -5.76 -12.52
CA LEU A 177 21.00 -7.15 -12.38
C LEU A 177 22.51 -7.25 -12.24
N ASP A 178 23.29 -6.44 -12.96
CA ASP A 178 24.75 -6.41 -12.81
C ASP A 178 25.17 -5.94 -11.40
N ARG A 179 24.50 -4.95 -10.84
CA ARG A 179 24.77 -4.45 -9.48
C ARG A 179 24.34 -5.42 -8.38
N LEU A 180 23.35 -6.26 -8.63
CA LEU A 180 22.85 -7.26 -7.69
C LEU A 180 23.59 -8.60 -7.79
N LYS A 181 24.49 -8.74 -8.73
CA LYS A 181 25.22 -10.00 -8.94
C LYS A 181 25.98 -10.42 -7.67
N GLY A 182 25.67 -11.61 -7.15
CA GLY A 182 26.31 -12.17 -5.96
C GLY A 182 25.83 -11.58 -4.63
N VAL A 183 24.86 -10.65 -4.63
CA VAL A 183 24.31 -10.04 -3.41
C VAL A 183 23.20 -10.92 -2.87
N ALA A 184 23.42 -11.52 -1.68
CA ALA A 184 22.46 -12.38 -1.00
C ALA A 184 21.74 -11.68 0.16
N ASP A 185 22.38 -10.69 0.80
CA ASP A 185 21.83 -9.98 1.94
C ASP A 185 20.63 -9.09 1.55
N PRO A 186 19.46 -9.25 2.21
CA PRO A 186 18.23 -8.53 1.85
C PRO A 186 18.35 -7.01 1.94
N GLU A 187 19.01 -6.50 2.98
CA GLU A 187 19.16 -5.06 3.17
C GLU A 187 20.12 -4.45 2.14
N LYS A 188 21.17 -5.18 1.75
CA LYS A 188 22.04 -4.75 0.65
C LYS A 188 21.31 -4.74 -0.68
N LYS A 189 20.46 -5.77 -0.96
CA LYS A 189 19.59 -5.77 -2.15
C LYS A 189 18.71 -4.53 -2.18
N ARG A 190 17.98 -4.24 -1.10
CA ARG A 190 17.09 -3.08 -0.99
C ARG A 190 17.82 -1.76 -1.24
N LYS A 191 19.00 -1.57 -0.61
CA LYS A 191 19.84 -0.37 -0.79
C LYS A 191 20.36 -0.21 -2.22
N ILE A 192 20.84 -1.28 -2.84
CA ILE A 192 21.32 -1.25 -4.23
C ILE A 192 20.18 -0.90 -5.18
N ILE A 193 19.04 -1.54 -5.02
CA ILE A 193 17.85 -1.29 -5.86
C ILE A 193 17.37 0.15 -5.70
N GLY A 194 17.19 0.62 -4.46
CA GLY A 194 16.75 1.98 -4.17
C GLY A 194 17.71 3.04 -4.72
N ASN A 195 19.01 2.92 -4.46
CA ASN A 195 20.01 3.86 -4.97
C ASN A 195 20.06 3.86 -6.50
N SER A 196 19.99 2.68 -7.12
CA SER A 196 19.98 2.56 -8.58
C SER A 196 18.72 3.18 -9.19
N PHE A 197 17.56 3.02 -8.53
CA PHE A 197 16.32 3.64 -8.96
C PHE A 197 16.39 5.16 -8.95
N VAL A 198 16.87 5.76 -7.84
CA VAL A 198 17.05 7.21 -7.72
C VAL A 198 18.01 7.75 -8.79
N GLU A 199 19.14 7.06 -9.02
CA GLU A 199 20.10 7.44 -10.04
C GLU A 199 19.50 7.43 -11.45
N VAL A 200 18.80 6.36 -11.81
CA VAL A 200 18.14 6.23 -13.12
C VAL A 200 17.08 7.29 -13.29
N PHE A 201 16.25 7.50 -12.28
CA PHE A 201 15.20 8.51 -12.31
C PHE A 201 15.80 9.92 -12.47
N ASP A 202 16.84 10.28 -11.72
CA ASP A 202 17.56 11.55 -11.87
C ASP A 202 18.13 11.75 -13.28
N GLN A 203 18.68 10.70 -13.88
CA GLN A 203 19.16 10.74 -15.26
C GLN A 203 18.02 11.05 -16.26
N GLU A 204 16.85 10.41 -16.10
CA GLU A 204 15.69 10.67 -16.96
C GLU A 204 15.12 12.08 -16.75
N VAL A 205 15.04 12.55 -15.51
CA VAL A 205 14.66 13.94 -15.18
C VAL A 205 15.58 14.94 -15.87
N LYS A 206 16.91 14.73 -15.81
CA LYS A 206 17.89 15.60 -16.47
C LYS A 206 17.72 15.63 -18.00
N LYS A 207 17.38 14.49 -18.61
CA LYS A 207 17.09 14.41 -20.05
C LYS A 207 15.83 15.19 -20.41
N LEU A 208 14.78 15.06 -19.60
CA LEU A 208 13.51 15.76 -19.81
C LEU A 208 13.66 17.28 -19.65
N LYS A 209 14.36 17.73 -18.61
CA LYS A 209 14.64 19.18 -18.39
C LYS A 209 15.39 19.84 -19.54
N LYS A 210 16.16 19.11 -20.33
CA LYS A 210 16.80 19.63 -21.56
C LYS A 210 15.81 19.83 -22.73
N LYS A 211 14.62 19.18 -22.64
CA LYS A 211 13.61 19.17 -23.71
C LYS A 211 12.39 20.03 -23.43
N GLY A 212 12.27 20.57 -22.21
CA GLY A 212 11.13 21.37 -21.82
C GLY A 212 11.25 21.96 -20.41
N ASP A 213 10.34 22.87 -20.07
CA ASP A 213 10.31 23.57 -18.79
C ASP A 213 9.62 22.73 -17.70
N TYR A 214 10.31 21.68 -17.28
CA TYR A 214 9.88 20.83 -16.17
C TYR A 214 10.23 21.47 -14.83
N ALA A 215 9.21 21.93 -14.13
CA ALA A 215 9.35 22.66 -12.86
C ALA A 215 8.92 21.84 -11.64
N PHE A 216 8.10 20.79 -11.83
CA PHE A 216 7.52 20.02 -10.73
C PHE A 216 7.83 18.55 -10.84
N LEU A 217 7.95 17.91 -9.66
CA LEU A 217 7.96 16.48 -9.45
C LEU A 217 6.71 16.08 -8.70
N ALA A 218 5.90 15.21 -9.29
CA ALA A 218 4.72 14.69 -8.64
C ALA A 218 5.01 13.38 -7.92
N GLN A 219 4.38 13.20 -6.77
CA GLN A 219 4.45 11.98 -5.94
C GLN A 219 3.06 11.56 -5.48
N GLY A 220 2.84 10.25 -5.38
CA GLY A 220 1.63 9.65 -4.84
C GLY A 220 1.70 9.47 -3.31
N THR A 221 2.21 10.47 -2.58
CA THR A 221 2.27 10.48 -1.11
C THR A 221 0.86 10.49 -0.55
N LEU A 222 0.57 9.62 0.43
CA LEU A 222 -0.71 9.54 1.12
C LEU A 222 -0.63 10.16 2.52
N TYR A 223 -1.79 10.40 3.14
CA TYR A 223 -1.86 10.96 4.48
C TYR A 223 -1.14 10.13 5.55
N PRO A 224 -1.25 8.78 5.58
CA PRO A 224 -0.46 7.96 6.49
C PRO A 224 1.05 8.12 6.32
N ASP A 225 1.55 8.29 5.08
CA ASP A 225 2.99 8.52 4.83
C ASP A 225 3.46 9.84 5.45
N VAL A 226 2.58 10.85 5.44
CA VAL A 226 2.88 12.17 6.04
C VAL A 226 2.99 12.07 7.55
N ILE A 227 2.01 11.39 8.20
CA ILE A 227 2.00 11.22 9.67
C ILE A 227 3.22 10.43 10.12
N GLU A 228 3.55 9.34 9.42
CA GLU A 228 4.68 8.47 9.76
C GLU A 228 6.04 9.16 9.52
N SER A 229 6.10 10.15 8.64
CA SER A 229 7.33 10.91 8.34
C SER A 229 7.63 12.06 9.31
N VAL A 230 6.66 12.48 10.10
CA VAL A 230 6.88 13.48 11.15
C VAL A 230 7.68 12.82 12.26
N ALA A 231 8.99 13.03 12.25
CA ALA A 231 9.87 12.58 13.32
C ALA A 231 9.45 13.27 14.64
N ILE A 232 8.90 12.49 15.56
CA ILE A 232 8.78 12.92 16.95
C ILE A 232 10.21 12.93 17.49
N GLU A 233 10.75 14.12 17.78
CA GLU A 233 12.08 14.27 18.36
C GLU A 233 12.21 13.36 19.59
N GLY A 234 13.16 12.41 19.53
CA GLY A 234 13.48 11.50 20.61
C GLY A 234 12.92 10.06 20.52
N ASN A 235 12.21 9.68 19.46
CA ASN A 235 11.71 8.30 19.31
C ASN A 235 12.59 7.48 18.34
N PRO A 236 13.28 6.40 18.80
CA PRO A 236 14.08 5.52 17.93
C PRO A 236 13.27 4.81 16.82
N ALA A 237 11.95 4.70 16.97
CA ALA A 237 11.06 4.10 15.98
C ALA A 237 10.94 4.91 14.67
N ALA A 238 11.29 6.20 14.67
CA ALA A 238 11.32 7.05 13.48
C ALA A 238 12.34 6.63 12.41
N LEU A 239 13.24 5.70 12.74
CA LEU A 239 14.27 5.19 11.82
C LEU A 239 13.83 3.98 10.97
N ILE A 240 12.62 3.44 11.20
CA ILE A 240 12.22 2.12 10.68
C ILE A 240 11.61 2.19 9.27
N LYS A 241 11.12 3.35 8.81
CA LYS A 241 10.46 3.46 7.51
C LYS A 241 11.08 4.52 6.59
N SER A 242 12.32 4.30 6.17
CA SER A 242 12.97 5.06 5.09
C SER A 242 12.47 4.65 3.68
N HIS A 243 11.41 3.87 3.57
CA HIS A 243 10.99 3.21 2.33
C HIS A 243 9.92 3.97 1.52
N HIS A 244 9.22 4.90 2.15
CA HIS A 244 8.35 5.83 1.45
C HIS A 244 9.12 7.13 1.25
N ASN A 245 9.31 7.54 0.00
CA ASN A 245 10.14 8.67 -0.47
C ASN A 245 9.73 10.07 0.06
N VAL A 246 9.20 10.17 1.27
CA VAL A 246 8.91 11.45 1.92
C VAL A 246 10.24 12.09 2.32
N GLY A 247 10.71 13.03 1.51
CA GLY A 247 11.99 13.73 1.71
C GLY A 247 13.25 13.06 1.13
N GLY A 248 13.13 11.89 0.47
CA GLY A 248 14.27 11.10 -0.05
C GLY A 248 14.82 11.54 -1.41
N LEU A 249 14.27 12.55 -2.05
CA LEU A 249 14.78 13.04 -3.33
C LEU A 249 16.07 13.85 -3.13
N PRO A 250 17.04 13.73 -4.05
CA PRO A 250 18.25 14.52 -3.98
C PRO A 250 17.90 16.00 -3.92
N LYS A 251 18.33 16.71 -2.86
CA LYS A 251 18.19 18.17 -2.68
C LYS A 251 18.68 18.99 -3.88
N LYS A 252 19.37 18.34 -4.83
CA LYS A 252 19.92 18.94 -6.05
C LYS A 252 18.92 19.08 -7.20
N MET A 253 17.71 18.49 -7.13
CA MET A 253 16.80 18.45 -8.30
C MET A 253 16.12 19.79 -8.60
N LYS A 254 16.07 20.78 -7.73
CA LYS A 254 15.42 22.09 -7.93
C LYS A 254 14.07 21.98 -8.65
N LEU A 255 13.21 21.06 -8.21
CA LEU A 255 11.83 20.89 -8.67
C LEU A 255 10.88 21.17 -7.51
N GLY A 256 9.76 21.84 -7.78
CA GLY A 256 8.65 21.93 -6.84
C GLY A 256 8.03 20.55 -6.64
N LEU A 257 7.52 20.28 -5.45
CA LEU A 257 6.82 19.04 -5.14
C LEU A 257 5.33 19.22 -5.39
N LEU A 258 4.69 18.22 -6.04
CA LEU A 258 3.26 18.17 -6.28
C LEU A 258 2.72 16.83 -5.74
N GLU A 259 1.95 16.89 -4.65
CA GLU A 259 1.44 15.72 -3.92
C GLU A 259 -0.10 15.75 -3.84
N PRO A 260 -0.79 15.44 -4.92
CA PRO A 260 -2.24 15.62 -4.99
C PRO A 260 -3.05 14.63 -4.15
N LEU A 261 -2.43 13.61 -3.56
CA LEU A 261 -3.09 12.58 -2.74
C LEU A 261 -2.76 12.71 -1.25
N ARG A 262 -2.05 13.79 -0.86
CA ARG A 262 -1.45 13.95 0.48
C ARG A 262 -2.46 13.94 1.64
N GLU A 263 -3.71 14.27 1.36
CA GLU A 263 -4.78 14.34 2.36
C GLU A 263 -5.68 13.10 2.38
N LEU A 264 -5.41 12.12 1.50
CA LEU A 264 -6.25 10.94 1.35
C LEU A 264 -5.67 9.71 2.04
N PHE A 265 -6.57 8.88 2.54
CA PHE A 265 -6.29 7.52 2.95
C PHE A 265 -6.33 6.55 1.76
N LYS A 266 -5.88 5.31 1.95
CA LYS A 266 -5.72 4.32 0.88
C LYS A 266 -7.04 3.90 0.23
N ASP A 267 -8.10 3.80 1.00
CA ASP A 267 -9.46 3.49 0.54
C ASP A 267 -10.03 4.65 -0.28
N GLU A 268 -9.84 5.89 0.16
CA GLU A 268 -10.23 7.10 -0.58
C GLU A 268 -9.46 7.23 -1.92
N VAL A 269 -8.17 6.85 -1.95
CA VAL A 269 -7.40 6.81 -3.20
C VAL A 269 -7.96 5.77 -4.17
N ARG A 270 -8.44 4.64 -3.69
CA ARG A 270 -9.11 3.64 -4.54
C ARG A 270 -10.45 4.15 -5.08
N GLU A 271 -11.24 4.81 -4.25
CA GLU A 271 -12.47 5.46 -4.68
C GLU A 271 -12.19 6.52 -5.74
N LEU A 272 -11.23 7.42 -5.49
CA LEU A 272 -10.74 8.42 -6.45
C LEU A 272 -10.31 7.77 -7.77
N GLY A 273 -9.54 6.68 -7.73
CA GLY A 273 -9.13 5.95 -8.91
C GLY A 273 -10.29 5.42 -9.73
N SER A 274 -11.32 4.90 -9.06
CA SER A 274 -12.55 4.41 -9.70
C SER A 274 -13.34 5.55 -10.37
N GLU A 275 -13.48 6.69 -9.69
CA GLU A 275 -14.15 7.90 -10.22
C GLU A 275 -13.37 8.53 -11.39
N LEU A 276 -12.05 8.37 -11.44
CA LEU A 276 -11.21 8.79 -12.55
C LEU A 276 -11.24 7.81 -13.74
N GLY A 277 -11.95 6.69 -13.62
CA GLY A 277 -12.11 5.69 -14.68
C GLY A 277 -10.95 4.70 -14.79
N LEU A 278 -10.11 4.57 -13.77
CA LEU A 278 -9.07 3.54 -13.76
C LEU A 278 -9.70 2.14 -13.64
N PRO A 279 -9.19 1.14 -14.38
CA PRO A 279 -9.74 -0.21 -14.31
C PRO A 279 -9.54 -0.84 -12.93
N LYS A 280 -10.44 -1.76 -12.57
CA LYS A 280 -10.42 -2.46 -11.28
C LYS A 280 -9.06 -3.12 -10.99
N GLU A 281 -8.43 -3.68 -12.02
CA GLU A 281 -7.13 -4.36 -11.93
C GLU A 281 -6.00 -3.42 -11.49
N VAL A 282 -6.15 -2.12 -11.69
CA VAL A 282 -5.21 -1.08 -11.24
C VAL A 282 -5.56 -0.62 -9.85
N VAL A 283 -6.81 -0.24 -9.62
CA VAL A 283 -7.29 0.33 -8.36
C VAL A 283 -7.22 -0.68 -7.21
N TRP A 284 -7.55 -1.94 -7.49
CA TRP A 284 -7.55 -3.03 -6.51
C TRP A 284 -6.35 -3.96 -6.63
N ARG A 285 -5.30 -3.49 -7.31
CA ARG A 285 -4.05 -4.22 -7.39
C ARG A 285 -3.50 -4.50 -5.98
N GLN A 286 -3.10 -5.74 -5.76
CA GLN A 286 -2.42 -6.13 -4.52
C GLN A 286 -1.08 -5.40 -4.37
N PRO A 287 -0.61 -5.14 -3.14
CA PRO A 287 0.68 -4.52 -2.90
C PRO A 287 1.81 -5.27 -3.63
N PHE A 288 2.76 -4.50 -4.19
CA PHE A 288 3.97 -5.04 -4.79
C PHE A 288 5.16 -4.24 -4.24
N PRO A 289 6.20 -4.88 -3.69
CA PRO A 289 7.26 -4.19 -3.00
C PRO A 289 8.10 -3.34 -3.97
N GLY A 290 8.64 -2.21 -3.50
CA GLY A 290 9.50 -1.34 -4.29
C GLY A 290 10.72 -2.05 -4.90
N PRO A 291 11.40 -2.98 -4.20
CA PRO A 291 12.46 -3.81 -4.77
C PRO A 291 11.98 -4.85 -5.79
N GLY A 292 10.67 -4.97 -6.02
CA GLY A 292 10.10 -5.93 -6.95
C GLY A 292 10.38 -7.38 -6.54
N LEU A 293 10.55 -8.26 -7.53
CA LEU A 293 10.86 -9.66 -7.30
C LEU A 293 12.25 -9.89 -6.67
N GLY A 294 13.06 -8.85 -6.52
CA GLY A 294 14.39 -8.95 -5.90
C GLY A 294 14.37 -9.43 -4.45
N VAL A 295 13.29 -9.17 -3.71
CA VAL A 295 13.08 -9.62 -2.32
C VAL A 295 12.20 -10.89 -2.23
N ARG A 296 11.94 -11.52 -3.37
CA ARG A 296 11.21 -12.79 -3.48
C ARG A 296 12.07 -13.91 -4.08
N VAL A 297 13.35 -13.62 -4.33
CA VAL A 297 14.37 -14.63 -4.66
C VAL A 297 15.29 -14.73 -3.44
N MET A 298 15.22 -15.82 -2.72
CA MET A 298 16.09 -16.05 -1.56
C MET A 298 17.55 -16.19 -2.02
N GLY A 299 18.45 -15.45 -1.38
CA GLY A 299 19.88 -15.45 -1.75
C GLY A 299 20.21 -14.61 -3.00
N PRO A 300 21.31 -14.90 -3.72
CA PRO A 300 21.76 -14.12 -4.86
C PRO A 300 20.78 -14.17 -6.03
N ILE A 301 20.53 -13.02 -6.68
CA ILE A 301 19.60 -12.93 -7.81
C ILE A 301 20.29 -13.40 -9.08
N VAL A 302 19.73 -14.42 -9.71
CA VAL A 302 20.13 -14.93 -11.01
C VAL A 302 18.98 -14.80 -12.00
N LYS A 303 19.26 -14.41 -13.23
CA LYS A 303 18.19 -14.20 -14.24
C LYS A 303 17.33 -15.44 -14.44
N LYS A 304 17.94 -16.63 -14.47
CA LYS A 304 17.19 -17.91 -14.62
C LYS A 304 16.16 -18.11 -13.49
N ASP A 305 16.56 -17.79 -12.25
CA ASP A 305 15.70 -17.94 -11.07
C ASP A 305 14.55 -16.93 -11.06
N LEU A 306 14.83 -15.68 -11.49
CA LEU A 306 13.79 -14.67 -11.71
C LEU A 306 12.79 -15.11 -12.78
N ASP A 307 13.24 -15.74 -13.86
CA ASP A 307 12.35 -16.19 -14.92
C ASP A 307 11.45 -17.36 -14.46
N VAL A 308 11.95 -18.25 -13.60
CA VAL A 308 11.16 -19.28 -12.90
C VAL A 308 10.11 -18.60 -12.00
N LEU A 309 10.55 -17.67 -11.14
CA LEU A 309 9.67 -16.98 -10.22
C LEU A 309 8.57 -16.20 -10.95
N ARG A 310 8.88 -15.48 -12.03
CA ARG A 310 7.89 -14.72 -12.83
C ARG A 310 6.78 -15.61 -13.37
N LYS A 311 7.16 -16.79 -13.93
CA LYS A 311 6.18 -17.72 -14.47
C LYS A 311 5.33 -18.35 -13.38
N ALA A 312 5.93 -18.75 -12.26
CA ALA A 312 5.20 -19.29 -11.13
C ALA A 312 4.24 -18.27 -10.51
N ASP A 313 4.70 -17.00 -10.35
CA ASP A 313 3.87 -15.92 -9.83
C ASP A 313 2.71 -15.58 -10.78
N ALA A 314 2.92 -15.64 -12.10
CA ALA A 314 1.86 -15.42 -13.08
C ALA A 314 0.77 -16.50 -12.97
N ILE A 315 1.15 -17.78 -12.87
CA ILE A 315 0.20 -18.91 -12.68
C ILE A 315 -0.58 -18.73 -11.37
N LEU A 316 0.09 -18.37 -10.27
CA LEU A 316 -0.60 -18.09 -9.00
C LEU A 316 -1.64 -16.97 -9.17
N GLN A 317 -1.29 -15.86 -9.82
CA GLN A 317 -2.22 -14.74 -10.04
C GLN A 317 -3.42 -15.16 -10.91
N GLU A 318 -3.17 -15.90 -11.99
CA GLU A 318 -4.23 -16.42 -12.87
C GLU A 318 -5.21 -17.29 -12.12
N GLU A 319 -4.74 -18.27 -11.34
CA GLU A 319 -5.60 -19.18 -10.58
C GLU A 319 -6.36 -18.48 -9.44
N MET A 320 -5.71 -17.53 -8.75
CA MET A 320 -6.37 -16.70 -7.73
C MET A 320 -7.48 -15.82 -8.33
N MET A 321 -7.28 -15.29 -9.55
CA MET A 321 -8.31 -14.55 -10.29
C MET A 321 -9.44 -15.48 -10.73
N ALA A 322 -9.12 -16.63 -11.33
CA ALA A 322 -10.10 -17.61 -11.81
C ALA A 322 -11.00 -18.15 -10.69
N ALA A 323 -10.44 -18.29 -9.49
CA ALA A 323 -11.16 -18.71 -8.29
C ALA A 323 -11.91 -17.59 -7.56
N ASP A 324 -11.89 -16.34 -8.08
CA ASP A 324 -12.45 -15.15 -7.41
C ASP A 324 -11.87 -14.90 -5.99
N LEU A 325 -10.60 -15.23 -5.79
CA LEU A 325 -9.89 -15.06 -4.51
C LEU A 325 -8.92 -13.88 -4.52
N TYR A 326 -8.47 -13.42 -5.68
CA TYR A 326 -7.46 -12.37 -5.78
C TYR A 326 -7.84 -11.09 -5.01
N TYR A 327 -9.10 -10.65 -5.09
CA TYR A 327 -9.59 -9.46 -4.40
C TYR A 327 -10.07 -9.72 -2.96
N LYS A 328 -10.10 -10.98 -2.53
CA LYS A 328 -10.52 -11.36 -1.17
C LYS A 328 -9.35 -11.48 -0.20
N VAL A 329 -8.14 -11.73 -0.71
CA VAL A 329 -6.93 -11.79 0.10
C VAL A 329 -6.17 -10.47 0.03
N TRP A 330 -5.40 -10.17 1.07
CA TRP A 330 -4.56 -8.98 1.11
C TRP A 330 -3.47 -9.02 0.05
N GLN A 331 -2.75 -10.16 -0.02
CA GLN A 331 -1.64 -10.34 -0.95
C GLN A 331 -1.41 -11.83 -1.23
N SER A 332 -1.11 -12.14 -2.49
CA SER A 332 -0.70 -13.48 -2.94
C SER A 332 0.51 -13.36 -3.85
N PHE A 333 1.55 -14.15 -3.60
CA PHE A 333 2.77 -14.15 -4.40
C PHE A 333 3.58 -15.44 -4.22
N CYS A 334 4.49 -15.66 -5.17
CA CYS A 334 5.48 -16.72 -5.11
C CYS A 334 6.81 -16.22 -4.56
N VAL A 335 7.54 -17.11 -3.87
CA VAL A 335 8.92 -16.92 -3.42
C VAL A 335 9.78 -18.04 -4.00
N PHE A 336 10.90 -17.68 -4.63
CA PHE A 336 11.84 -18.64 -5.16
C PHE A 336 12.84 -19.06 -4.08
N LEU A 337 12.94 -20.38 -3.85
CA LEU A 337 13.88 -20.96 -2.91
C LEU A 337 14.96 -21.71 -3.69
N PRO A 338 16.25 -21.31 -3.59
CA PRO A 338 17.35 -21.95 -4.31
C PRO A 338 17.76 -23.29 -3.64
N VAL A 339 16.78 -24.08 -3.26
CA VAL A 339 16.95 -25.40 -2.62
C VAL A 339 16.63 -26.47 -3.64
N LYS A 340 17.61 -27.35 -3.91
CA LYS A 340 17.41 -28.47 -4.84
C LYS A 340 16.70 -29.62 -4.17
N THR A 341 15.59 -30.03 -4.78
CA THR A 341 14.79 -31.18 -4.34
C THR A 341 14.73 -32.25 -5.41
N VAL A 342 14.59 -33.51 -4.98
CA VAL A 342 14.41 -34.64 -5.88
C VAL A 342 12.98 -34.62 -6.41
N GLY A 343 12.85 -34.76 -7.72
CA GLY A 343 11.60 -35.00 -8.42
C GLY A 343 11.76 -36.17 -9.37
N VAL A 344 10.65 -36.65 -9.90
CA VAL A 344 10.59 -37.66 -10.97
C VAL A 344 9.75 -37.07 -12.09
N MET A 345 10.31 -37.00 -13.29
CA MET A 345 9.61 -36.59 -14.51
C MET A 345 9.84 -37.67 -15.58
N GLY A 346 8.77 -38.39 -15.94
CA GLY A 346 8.90 -39.59 -16.72
C GLY A 346 9.69 -40.65 -15.95
N ASP A 347 10.69 -41.26 -16.60
CA ASP A 347 11.55 -42.29 -16.00
C ASP A 347 12.84 -41.72 -15.37
N GLU A 348 13.02 -40.39 -15.35
CA GLU A 348 14.26 -39.77 -14.87
C GLU A 348 14.06 -39.04 -13.56
N ARG A 349 15.11 -39.05 -12.71
CA ARG A 349 15.20 -38.19 -11.52
C ARG A 349 15.61 -36.80 -11.92
N THR A 350 14.88 -35.80 -11.43
CA THR A 350 15.19 -34.39 -11.59
C THR A 350 15.62 -33.76 -10.27
N TYR A 351 16.48 -32.74 -10.34
CA TYR A 351 16.96 -31.96 -9.21
C TYR A 351 16.68 -30.48 -9.49
N GLU A 352 15.49 -30.04 -9.11
CA GLU A 352 15.01 -28.69 -9.41
C GLU A 352 14.72 -27.90 -8.13
N ASN A 353 14.40 -26.62 -8.29
CA ASN A 353 14.18 -25.73 -7.17
C ASN A 353 12.76 -25.83 -6.59
N VAL A 354 12.57 -25.15 -5.46
CA VAL A 354 11.28 -25.05 -4.76
C VAL A 354 10.71 -23.66 -4.95
N VAL A 355 9.40 -23.57 -5.12
CA VAL A 355 8.63 -22.32 -5.06
C VAL A 355 7.72 -22.38 -3.85
N ALA A 356 7.77 -21.36 -2.99
CA ALA A 356 6.83 -21.19 -1.90
C ALA A 356 5.70 -20.24 -2.31
N LEU A 357 4.47 -20.61 -1.95
CA LEU A 357 3.29 -19.75 -2.06
C LEU A 357 3.13 -18.98 -0.75
N ARG A 358 3.03 -17.67 -0.82
CA ARG A 358 2.65 -16.81 0.30
C ARG A 358 1.32 -16.14 -0.03
N ILE A 359 0.27 -16.51 0.69
CA ILE A 359 -1.09 -16.00 0.50
C ILE A 359 -1.61 -15.59 1.87
N VAL A 360 -1.87 -14.29 2.06
CA VAL A 360 -2.18 -13.72 3.37
C VAL A 360 -3.44 -12.88 3.37
N GLU A 361 -4.12 -12.92 4.51
CA GLU A 361 -5.20 -12.02 4.88
C GLU A 361 -4.67 -11.00 5.90
N SER A 362 -5.06 -9.74 5.73
CA SER A 362 -4.74 -8.66 6.64
C SER A 362 -5.74 -7.52 6.47
N VAL A 363 -5.88 -6.68 7.49
CA VAL A 363 -6.68 -5.45 7.41
C VAL A 363 -5.76 -4.24 7.24
N ASP A 364 -4.65 -4.21 7.94
CA ASP A 364 -3.78 -3.03 8.11
C ASP A 364 -2.29 -3.30 7.80
N ALA A 365 -1.95 -4.51 7.36
CA ALA A 365 -0.58 -5.00 7.19
C ALA A 365 0.27 -5.04 8.49
N MET A 366 -0.23 -4.62 9.63
CA MET A 366 0.46 -4.74 10.92
C MET A 366 0.42 -6.17 11.42
N THR A 367 -0.74 -6.79 11.32
CA THR A 367 -0.96 -8.21 11.57
C THR A 367 -1.42 -8.90 10.30
N ALA A 368 -1.03 -10.15 10.10
CA ALA A 368 -1.48 -10.96 8.98
C ALA A 368 -1.54 -12.43 9.35
N ASP A 369 -2.52 -13.14 8.81
CA ASP A 369 -2.58 -14.60 8.88
C ASP A 369 -2.53 -15.17 7.45
N TRP A 370 -2.20 -16.46 7.32
CA TRP A 370 -2.26 -17.14 6.04
C TRP A 370 -3.72 -17.34 5.60
N ALA A 371 -4.00 -17.11 4.33
CA ALA A 371 -5.35 -17.26 3.78
C ALA A 371 -5.75 -18.73 3.62
N ARG A 372 -7.00 -19.06 3.94
CA ARG A 372 -7.57 -20.42 3.83
C ARG A 372 -8.04 -20.68 2.41
N VAL A 373 -7.08 -20.83 1.49
CA VAL A 373 -7.38 -21.14 0.08
C VAL A 373 -7.90 -22.56 -0.05
N PRO A 374 -8.95 -22.81 -0.85
CA PRO A 374 -9.46 -24.17 -1.10
C PRO A 374 -8.37 -25.11 -1.65
N TYR A 375 -8.31 -26.32 -1.13
CA TYR A 375 -7.29 -27.32 -1.53
C TYR A 375 -7.26 -27.57 -3.03
N GLU A 376 -8.39 -27.55 -3.72
CA GLU A 376 -8.46 -27.74 -5.17
C GLU A 376 -7.75 -26.62 -5.94
N VAL A 377 -7.87 -25.37 -5.47
CA VAL A 377 -7.15 -24.24 -6.05
C VAL A 377 -5.64 -24.40 -5.82
N LEU A 378 -5.23 -24.75 -4.60
CA LEU A 378 -3.81 -25.01 -4.28
C LEU A 378 -3.26 -26.17 -5.11
N ARG A 379 -4.04 -27.24 -5.32
CA ARG A 379 -3.68 -28.38 -6.17
C ARG A 379 -3.46 -27.92 -7.61
N THR A 380 -4.38 -27.12 -8.15
CA THR A 380 -4.29 -26.62 -9.52
C THR A 380 -3.05 -25.72 -9.70
N ILE A 381 -2.84 -24.77 -8.78
CA ILE A 381 -1.65 -23.90 -8.78
C ILE A 381 -0.37 -24.74 -8.77
N SER A 382 -0.26 -25.67 -7.84
CA SER A 382 0.92 -26.55 -7.70
C SER A 382 1.16 -27.38 -8.95
N SER A 383 0.11 -28.01 -9.49
CA SER A 383 0.19 -28.83 -10.69
C SER A 383 0.61 -28.01 -11.91
N ARG A 384 0.03 -26.84 -12.11
CA ARG A 384 0.40 -25.94 -13.21
C ARG A 384 1.84 -25.47 -13.09
N ILE A 385 2.28 -25.00 -11.91
CA ILE A 385 3.66 -24.54 -11.70
C ILE A 385 4.65 -25.66 -12.03
N ILE A 386 4.43 -26.89 -11.52
CA ILE A 386 5.36 -28.01 -11.75
C ILE A 386 5.41 -28.41 -13.22
N ASN A 387 4.28 -28.41 -13.93
CA ASN A 387 4.22 -28.87 -15.32
C ASN A 387 4.60 -27.78 -16.34
N GLU A 388 4.32 -26.50 -16.06
CA GLU A 388 4.50 -25.40 -17.02
C GLU A 388 5.81 -24.62 -16.79
N VAL A 389 6.40 -24.69 -15.57
CA VAL A 389 7.59 -23.89 -15.21
C VAL A 389 8.83 -24.78 -15.06
N THR A 390 9.62 -24.84 -16.12
CA THR A 390 10.92 -25.54 -16.07
C THR A 390 11.84 -24.92 -15.02
N GLY A 391 12.42 -25.74 -14.15
CA GLY A 391 13.32 -25.30 -13.07
C GLY A 391 12.69 -25.33 -11.68
N CYS A 392 11.43 -25.80 -11.58
CA CYS A 392 10.72 -26.03 -10.33
C CYS A 392 10.07 -27.43 -10.35
N ASN A 393 10.31 -28.24 -9.33
CA ASN A 393 9.66 -29.55 -9.17
C ASN A 393 8.93 -29.70 -7.83
N ARG A 394 8.84 -28.63 -7.04
CA ARG A 394 8.14 -28.65 -5.75
C ARG A 394 7.53 -27.30 -5.41
N VAL A 395 6.29 -27.32 -4.98
CA VAL A 395 5.55 -26.17 -4.45
C VAL A 395 5.24 -26.42 -2.98
N VAL A 396 5.45 -25.40 -2.13
CA VAL A 396 5.12 -25.42 -0.70
C VAL A 396 4.25 -24.23 -0.36
N LEU A 397 3.44 -24.32 0.70
CA LEU A 397 2.62 -23.23 1.20
C LEU A 397 3.20 -22.71 2.52
N ASP A 398 3.41 -21.40 2.63
CA ASP A 398 3.78 -20.76 3.88
C ASP A 398 2.53 -20.43 4.70
N ILE A 399 2.41 -21.07 5.87
CA ILE A 399 1.29 -20.95 6.81
C ILE A 399 1.65 -20.12 8.06
N SER A 400 2.70 -19.31 7.98
CA SER A 400 3.15 -18.48 9.10
C SER A 400 2.29 -17.23 9.25
N SER A 401 1.97 -16.85 10.50
CA SER A 401 1.28 -15.59 10.82
C SER A 401 2.28 -14.46 11.09
N LYS A 402 1.84 -13.22 10.98
CA LYS A 402 2.57 -12.02 11.37
C LYS A 402 1.89 -11.38 12.59
N PRO A 403 2.57 -11.20 13.74
CA PRO A 403 3.89 -11.74 14.08
C PRO A 403 3.88 -13.26 14.27
N PRO A 404 5.04 -13.97 14.38
CA PRO A 404 6.40 -13.41 14.38
C PRO A 404 7.02 -13.24 12.99
N SER A 405 6.46 -13.88 11.94
CA SER A 405 6.98 -13.70 10.59
C SER A 405 6.56 -12.34 9.99
N THR A 406 7.07 -12.03 8.80
CA THR A 406 6.66 -10.87 8.01
C THR A 406 5.79 -11.31 6.82
N ILE A 407 5.16 -10.38 6.10
CA ILE A 407 4.43 -10.71 4.87
C ILE A 407 5.43 -11.08 3.78
N GLU A 408 6.37 -10.19 3.46
CA GLU A 408 7.48 -10.50 2.55
C GLU A 408 8.54 -11.34 3.26
N TRP A 409 9.27 -12.17 2.53
CA TRP A 409 10.29 -13.07 3.11
C TRP A 409 11.66 -12.40 3.28
N GLU A 410 11.98 -11.39 2.45
CA GLU A 410 13.19 -10.56 2.57
C GLU A 410 12.89 -9.08 2.72
#